data_00c0284880eac601529c52144e0f2731
#
_entry.id   00c0284880eac601529c52144e0f2731
#
_cell.length_a   1.000
_cell.length_b   1.000
_cell.length_c   1.000
_cell.angle_alpha   90.00
_cell.angle_beta   90.00
_cell.angle_gamma   90.00
#
_symmetry.space_group_name_H-M   'P 1'
#
loop_
_entity.id
_entity.type
_entity.pdbx_description
1 polymer ?
#
loop_
_entity_poly.entity_id
_entity_poly.type
_entity_poly.pdbx_seq_one_letter_code
_entity_poly.pdbx_strand_id
1 'polypeptide(L)'
;MTALAQPLAHAEPSNTARRAIYLLAGLIAANLLAWAWAFAEFGDNPVLMGTALLAYSFGLRHAVDADHIAAIDNVTRKLMQQGKRPIAVGTYFSLGHSTIVVLASAAIAATAMAFKDDMAWFHETGGLIGTLVS
;
A
#
# COMPACT_ATOMS: atom_id res chain seq x y z
N MET A 1 -40.49 -8.18 41.48
CA MET A 1 -40.15 -7.55 40.18
C MET A 1 -39.16 -8.46 39.45
N THR A 2 -39.68 -9.33 38.61
CA THR A 2 -38.93 -10.39 37.91
C THR A 2 -38.49 -9.81 36.56
N ALA A 3 -37.21 -9.44 36.45
CA ALA A 3 -36.63 -9.03 35.17
C ALA A 3 -36.55 -10.25 34.26
N LEU A 4 -37.42 -10.31 33.26
CA LEU A 4 -37.35 -11.29 32.17
C LEU A 4 -36.05 -11.08 31.43
N ALA A 5 -35.09 -12.03 31.62
CA ALA A 5 -33.92 -12.14 30.76
C ALA A 5 -34.39 -12.37 29.32
N GLN A 6 -34.24 -11.36 28.48
CA GLN A 6 -34.44 -11.56 27.04
C GLN A 6 -33.38 -12.55 26.55
N PRO A 7 -33.78 -13.62 25.84
CA PRO A 7 -32.81 -14.51 25.21
C PRO A 7 -31.99 -13.70 24.22
N LEU A 8 -30.69 -13.81 24.30
CA LEU A 8 -29.74 -13.28 23.29
C LEU A 8 -30.12 -13.92 21.94
N ALA A 9 -30.90 -13.19 21.17
CA ALA A 9 -31.21 -13.58 19.80
C ALA A 9 -29.86 -13.81 19.10
N HIS A 10 -29.66 -15.03 18.59
CA HIS A 10 -28.54 -15.34 17.72
C HIS A 10 -28.63 -14.38 16.53
N ALA A 11 -27.89 -13.26 16.61
CA ALA A 11 -27.83 -12.30 15.52
C ALA A 11 -27.26 -13.05 14.32
N GLU A 12 -28.06 -13.26 13.29
CA GLU A 12 -27.60 -13.61 11.97
C GLU A 12 -26.37 -12.78 11.65
N PRO A 13 -25.30 -13.35 11.04
CA PRO A 13 -24.10 -12.58 10.75
C PRO A 13 -24.53 -11.35 9.96
N SER A 14 -24.45 -10.19 10.61
CA SER A 14 -24.95 -8.95 10.08
C SER A 14 -24.39 -8.76 8.67
N ASN A 15 -25.16 -8.17 7.75
CA ASN A 15 -24.70 -7.86 6.40
C ASN A 15 -23.29 -7.21 6.36
N THR A 16 -22.90 -6.57 7.45
CA THR A 16 -21.58 -6.00 7.71
C THR A 16 -20.48 -7.06 7.83
N ALA A 17 -20.70 -8.14 8.60
CA ALA A 17 -19.71 -9.22 8.74
C ALA A 17 -19.48 -9.94 7.42
N ARG A 18 -20.55 -10.22 6.68
CA ARG A 18 -20.47 -10.84 5.35
C ARG A 18 -19.71 -9.97 4.36
N ARG A 19 -19.97 -8.66 4.34
CA ARG A 19 -19.24 -7.69 3.50
C ARG A 19 -17.76 -7.62 3.88
N ALA A 20 -17.44 -7.66 5.17
CA ALA A 20 -16.05 -7.68 5.65
C ALA A 20 -15.32 -8.96 5.20
N ILE A 21 -15.97 -10.12 5.26
CA ILE A 21 -15.40 -11.41 4.80
C ILE A 21 -15.12 -11.35 3.29
N TYR A 22 -16.05 -10.87 2.46
CA TYR A 22 -15.84 -10.76 1.03
C TYR A 22 -14.71 -9.78 0.68
N LEU A 23 -14.61 -8.66 1.40
CA LEU A 23 -13.53 -7.70 1.23
C LEU A 23 -12.17 -8.33 1.57
N LEU A 24 -12.06 -8.99 2.72
CA LEU A 24 -10.84 -9.68 3.13
C LEU A 24 -10.45 -10.80 2.16
N ALA A 25 -11.41 -11.62 1.75
CA ALA A 25 -11.17 -12.68 0.76
C ALA A 25 -10.68 -12.11 -0.58
N GLY A 26 -11.27 -11.00 -1.03
CA GLY A 26 -10.82 -10.31 -2.24
C GLY A 26 -9.40 -9.76 -2.13
N LEU A 27 -9.04 -9.16 -0.98
CA LEU A 27 -7.69 -8.66 -0.73
C LEU A 27 -6.65 -9.80 -0.67
N ILE A 28 -6.99 -10.92 -0.02
CA ILE A 28 -6.12 -12.10 0.02
C ILE A 28 -5.96 -12.68 -1.38
N ALA A 29 -7.04 -12.82 -2.14
CA ALA A 29 -6.98 -13.31 -3.51
C ALA A 29 -6.11 -12.41 -4.40
N ALA A 30 -6.27 -11.09 -4.32
CA ALA A 30 -5.44 -10.13 -5.05
C ALA A 30 -3.95 -10.25 -4.68
N ASN A 31 -3.64 -10.44 -3.40
CA ASN A 31 -2.27 -10.65 -2.94
C ASN A 31 -1.67 -11.95 -3.49
N LEU A 32 -2.42 -13.05 -3.44
CA LEU A 32 -1.98 -14.35 -3.99
C LEU A 32 -1.78 -14.28 -5.50
N LEU A 33 -2.67 -13.60 -6.23
CA LEU A 33 -2.53 -13.40 -7.67
C LEU A 33 -1.30 -12.56 -8.03
N ALA A 34 -1.02 -11.51 -7.26
CA ALA A 34 0.18 -10.70 -7.45
C ALA A 34 1.46 -11.52 -7.25
N TRP A 35 1.50 -12.38 -6.23
CA TRP A 35 2.62 -13.28 -6.01
C TRP A 35 2.73 -14.37 -7.09
N ALA A 36 1.62 -14.95 -7.52
CA ALA A 36 1.61 -15.92 -8.61
C ALA A 36 2.16 -15.29 -9.90
N TRP A 37 1.77 -14.06 -10.20
CA TRP A 37 2.32 -13.32 -11.34
C TRP A 37 3.81 -13.02 -11.17
N ALA A 38 4.24 -12.56 -10.00
CA ALA A 38 5.67 -12.32 -9.73
C ALA A 38 6.51 -13.60 -9.91
N PHE A 39 6.03 -14.75 -9.44
CA PHE A 39 6.70 -16.04 -9.66
C PHE A 39 6.71 -16.46 -11.14
N ALA A 40 5.64 -16.20 -11.88
CA ALA A 40 5.59 -16.52 -13.30
C ALA A 40 6.57 -15.68 -14.14
N GLU A 41 6.73 -14.39 -13.80
CA GLU A 41 7.60 -13.47 -14.54
C GLU A 41 9.06 -13.51 -14.08
N PHE A 42 9.31 -13.69 -12.77
CA PHE A 42 10.63 -13.50 -12.17
C PHE A 42 11.19 -14.79 -11.56
N GLY A 43 10.47 -15.92 -11.60
CA GLY A 43 10.87 -17.16 -10.93
C GLY A 43 12.25 -17.67 -11.34
N ASP A 44 12.62 -17.49 -12.60
CA ASP A 44 13.92 -17.89 -13.16
C ASP A 44 15.05 -16.86 -12.90
N ASN A 45 14.72 -15.70 -12.31
CA ASN A 45 15.70 -14.64 -12.04
C ASN A 45 15.76 -14.34 -10.53
N PRO A 46 16.76 -14.91 -9.80
CA PRO A 46 16.87 -14.72 -8.35
C PRO A 46 17.02 -13.25 -7.91
N VAL A 47 17.63 -12.40 -8.74
CA VAL A 47 17.84 -10.98 -8.45
C VAL A 47 16.50 -10.24 -8.47
N LEU A 48 15.69 -10.46 -9.52
CA LEU A 48 14.36 -9.84 -9.63
C LEU A 48 13.43 -10.37 -8.55
N MET A 49 13.45 -11.66 -8.25
CA MET A 49 12.64 -12.24 -7.18
C MET A 49 13.07 -11.69 -5.81
N GLY A 50 14.37 -11.55 -5.55
CA GLY A 50 14.89 -10.91 -4.34
C GLY A 50 14.43 -9.45 -4.21
N THR A 51 14.44 -8.71 -5.32
CA THR A 51 13.92 -7.33 -5.37
C THR A 51 12.43 -7.27 -5.08
N ALA A 52 11.63 -8.19 -5.61
CA ALA A 52 10.20 -8.28 -5.33
C ALA A 52 9.93 -8.58 -3.84
N LEU A 53 10.69 -9.49 -3.24
CA LEU A 53 10.61 -9.78 -1.80
C LEU A 53 10.97 -8.57 -0.93
N LEU A 54 12.02 -7.85 -1.28
CA LEU A 54 12.42 -6.62 -0.59
C LEU A 54 11.33 -5.54 -0.70
N ALA A 55 10.82 -5.31 -1.90
CA ALA A 55 9.74 -4.35 -2.14
C ALA A 55 8.48 -4.70 -1.33
N TYR A 56 8.10 -5.98 -1.29
CA TYR A 56 6.98 -6.46 -0.49
C TYR A 56 7.21 -6.26 1.01
N SER A 57 8.42 -6.56 1.51
CA SER A 57 8.78 -6.38 2.91
C SER A 57 8.74 -4.92 3.34
N PHE A 58 9.23 -4.01 2.48
CA PHE A 58 9.10 -2.56 2.73
C PHE A 58 7.65 -2.09 2.70
N GLY A 59 6.83 -2.63 1.79
CA GLY A 59 5.40 -2.36 1.74
C GLY A 59 4.69 -2.79 3.02
N LEU A 60 4.99 -3.98 3.56
CA LEU A 60 4.45 -4.44 4.84
C LEU A 60 4.85 -3.54 6.01
N ARG A 61 6.13 -3.14 6.07
CA ARG A 61 6.60 -2.21 7.08
C ARG A 61 5.89 -0.86 6.99
N HIS A 62 5.70 -0.36 5.79
CA HIS A 62 4.99 0.90 5.54
C HIS A 62 3.50 0.81 5.89
N ALA A 63 2.87 -0.35 5.69
CA ALA A 63 1.46 -0.56 6.03
C ALA A 63 1.16 -0.43 7.54
N VAL A 64 2.16 -0.69 8.41
CA VAL A 64 2.04 -0.57 9.88
C VAL A 64 2.62 0.74 10.42
N ASP A 65 2.84 1.73 9.56
CA ASP A 65 3.30 3.05 9.95
C ASP A 65 2.23 3.76 10.80
N ALA A 66 2.68 4.40 11.88
CA ALA A 66 1.80 5.07 12.85
C ALA A 66 0.92 6.14 12.22
N ASP A 67 1.43 6.87 11.23
CA ASP A 67 0.70 7.93 10.53
C ASP A 67 -0.46 7.37 9.70
N HIS A 68 -0.28 6.23 9.05
CA HIS A 68 -1.33 5.55 8.30
C HIS A 68 -2.41 5.00 9.22
N ILE A 69 -2.01 4.38 10.33
CA ILE A 69 -2.93 3.86 11.34
C ILE A 69 -3.76 5.01 11.92
N ALA A 70 -3.12 6.12 12.28
CA ALA A 70 -3.80 7.30 12.83
C ALA A 70 -4.78 7.93 11.83
N ALA A 71 -4.42 8.03 10.55
CA ALA A 71 -5.29 8.56 9.50
C ALA A 71 -6.55 7.69 9.31
N ILE A 72 -6.37 6.36 9.24
CA ILE A 72 -7.49 5.40 9.10
C ILE A 72 -8.37 5.43 10.34
N ASP A 73 -7.79 5.46 11.55
CA ASP A 73 -8.54 5.50 12.82
C ASP A 73 -9.38 6.78 12.94
N ASN A 74 -8.82 7.94 12.63
CA ASN A 74 -9.53 9.22 12.66
C ASN A 74 -10.76 9.22 11.75
N VAL A 75 -10.63 8.76 10.51
CA VAL A 75 -11.76 8.68 9.57
C VAL A 75 -12.78 7.66 10.05
N THR A 76 -12.32 6.51 10.53
CA THR A 76 -13.19 5.45 11.04
C THR A 76 -14.02 5.94 12.23
N ARG A 77 -13.39 6.57 13.22
CA ARG A 77 -14.10 7.16 14.39
C ARG A 77 -15.13 8.20 13.99
N LYS A 78 -14.76 9.12 13.08
CA LYS A 78 -15.67 10.14 12.59
C LYS A 78 -16.91 9.54 11.92
N LEU A 79 -16.73 8.51 11.10
CA LEU A 79 -17.84 7.83 10.45
C LEU A 79 -18.71 7.06 11.46
N MET A 80 -18.09 6.42 12.46
CA MET A 80 -18.82 5.72 13.53
C MET A 80 -19.65 6.69 14.39
N GLN A 81 -19.13 7.88 14.70
CA GLN A 81 -19.87 8.93 15.39
C GLN A 81 -21.10 9.41 14.59
N GLN A 82 -21.08 9.28 13.28
CA GLN A 82 -22.21 9.55 12.38
C GLN A 82 -23.17 8.37 12.24
N GLY A 83 -23.01 7.30 13.04
CA GLY A 83 -23.85 6.10 12.97
C GLY A 83 -23.55 5.17 11.79
N LYS A 84 -22.46 5.42 11.04
CA LYS A 84 -22.04 4.58 9.92
C LYS A 84 -21.21 3.39 10.41
N ARG A 85 -21.16 2.31 9.60
CA ARG A 85 -20.32 1.13 9.87
C ARG A 85 -19.24 1.02 8.78
N PRO A 86 -18.12 1.75 8.89
CA PRO A 86 -17.10 1.81 7.86
C PRO A 86 -16.20 0.56 7.93
N ILE A 87 -16.35 -0.37 7.00
CA ILE A 87 -15.53 -1.58 6.90
C ILE A 87 -14.40 -1.48 5.88
N ALA A 88 -14.44 -0.48 4.99
CA ALA A 88 -13.53 -0.38 3.85
C ALA A 88 -12.62 0.86 3.89
N VAL A 89 -12.55 1.59 4.99
CA VAL A 89 -11.73 2.82 5.09
C VAL A 89 -10.27 2.53 4.80
N GLY A 90 -9.71 1.48 5.39
CA GLY A 90 -8.32 1.08 5.15
C GLY A 90 -8.06 0.72 3.69
N THR A 91 -8.99 0.02 3.03
CA THR A 91 -8.87 -0.33 1.61
C THR A 91 -8.86 0.90 0.72
N TYR A 92 -9.79 1.85 0.92
CA TYR A 92 -9.81 3.10 0.14
C TYR A 92 -8.58 3.96 0.40
N PHE A 93 -8.14 4.03 1.66
CA PHE A 93 -6.90 4.71 2.01
C PHE A 93 -5.70 4.11 1.28
N SER A 94 -5.53 2.78 1.34
CA SER A 94 -4.43 2.08 0.68
C SER A 94 -4.44 2.27 -0.83
N LEU A 95 -5.59 2.15 -1.48
CA LEU A 95 -5.71 2.36 -2.92
C LEU A 95 -5.34 3.79 -3.31
N GLY A 96 -5.87 4.80 -2.60
CA GLY A 96 -5.56 6.20 -2.86
C GLY A 96 -4.08 6.52 -2.65
N HIS A 97 -3.52 6.07 -1.52
CA HIS A 97 -2.12 6.28 -1.20
C HIS A 97 -1.19 5.58 -2.20
N SER A 98 -1.43 4.31 -2.52
CA SER A 98 -0.64 3.57 -3.50
C SER A 98 -0.68 4.19 -4.89
N THR A 99 -1.84 4.70 -5.31
CA THR A 99 -1.99 5.39 -6.59
C THR A 99 -1.09 6.63 -6.64
N ILE A 100 -1.10 7.45 -5.58
CA ILE A 100 -0.23 8.65 -5.50
C ILE A 100 1.24 8.26 -5.53
N VAL A 101 1.64 7.22 -4.77
CA VAL A 101 3.03 6.74 -4.74
C VAL A 101 3.48 6.26 -6.10
N VAL A 102 2.67 5.47 -6.80
CA VAL A 102 2.99 4.98 -8.15
C VAL A 102 3.14 6.14 -9.15
N LEU A 103 2.20 7.09 -9.13
CA LEU A 103 2.26 8.25 -10.02
C LEU A 103 3.47 9.14 -9.73
N ALA A 104 3.77 9.38 -8.46
CA ALA A 104 4.95 10.15 -8.06
C ALA A 104 6.24 9.43 -8.47
N SER A 105 6.35 8.13 -8.25
CA SER A 105 7.50 7.33 -8.67
C SER A 105 7.69 7.34 -10.18
N ALA A 106 6.61 7.22 -10.95
CA ALA A 106 6.65 7.31 -12.41
C ALA A 106 7.10 8.70 -12.89
N ALA A 107 6.60 9.78 -12.26
CA ALA A 107 7.02 11.14 -12.57
C ALA A 107 8.51 11.37 -12.28
N ILE A 108 8.99 10.88 -11.12
CA ILE A 108 10.42 10.98 -10.76
C ILE A 108 11.28 10.19 -11.75
N ALA A 109 10.88 8.96 -12.10
CA ALA A 109 11.60 8.14 -13.07
C ALA A 109 11.64 8.80 -14.46
N ALA A 110 10.52 9.34 -14.93
CA ALA A 110 10.45 10.06 -16.20
C ALA A 110 11.36 11.30 -16.19
N THR A 111 11.35 12.08 -15.10
CA THR A 111 12.22 13.25 -14.94
C THR A 111 13.69 12.84 -14.92
N ALA A 112 14.06 11.80 -14.18
CA ALA A 112 15.44 11.30 -14.11
C ALA A 112 15.93 10.82 -15.49
N MET A 113 15.07 10.16 -16.28
CA MET A 113 15.41 9.76 -17.65
C MET A 113 15.57 10.96 -18.58
N ALA A 114 14.71 11.98 -18.48
CA ALA A 114 14.78 13.17 -19.31
C ALA A 114 16.07 13.99 -19.08
N PHE A 115 16.56 14.03 -17.85
CA PHE A 115 17.78 14.77 -17.49
C PHE A 115 19.07 13.94 -17.45
N LYS A 116 18.99 12.67 -17.85
CA LYS A 116 20.15 11.75 -17.79
C LYS A 116 21.33 12.27 -18.60
N ASP A 117 21.07 12.78 -19.80
CA ASP A 117 22.13 13.25 -20.71
C ASP A 117 22.74 14.57 -20.22
N ASP A 118 21.92 15.46 -19.67
CA ASP A 118 22.42 16.71 -19.04
C ASP A 118 23.27 16.41 -17.80
N MET A 119 22.87 15.43 -16.99
CA MET A 119 23.67 15.00 -15.82
C MET A 119 25.02 14.37 -16.24
N ALA A 120 25.09 13.64 -17.34
CA ALA A 120 26.34 13.09 -17.87
C ALA A 120 27.31 14.22 -18.25
N TRP A 121 26.82 15.27 -18.89
CA TRP A 121 27.62 16.46 -19.23
C TRP A 121 28.17 17.17 -17.98
N PHE A 122 27.36 17.33 -16.94
CA PHE A 122 27.80 17.93 -15.66
C PHE A 122 28.88 17.07 -14.97
N HIS A 123 28.78 15.74 -15.01
CA HIS A 123 29.79 14.84 -14.45
C HIS A 123 31.12 14.93 -15.20
N GLU A 124 31.10 14.98 -16.52
CA GLU A 124 32.29 15.09 -17.35
C GLU A 124 32.98 16.46 -17.14
N THR A 125 32.22 17.53 -17.18
CA THR A 125 32.73 18.90 -16.99
C THR A 125 33.23 19.11 -15.55
N GLY A 126 32.52 18.62 -14.55
CA GLY A 126 32.91 18.69 -13.14
C GLY A 126 34.16 17.86 -12.82
N GLY A 127 34.30 16.69 -13.47
CA GLY A 127 35.48 15.85 -13.38
C GLY A 127 36.72 16.55 -13.92
N LEU A 128 36.61 17.20 -15.08
CA LEU A 128 37.71 17.98 -15.69
C LEU A 128 38.14 19.16 -14.80
N ILE A 129 37.18 19.91 -14.25
CA ILE A 129 37.47 21.00 -13.35
C ILE A 129 38.12 20.51 -12.05
N GLY A 130 37.63 19.41 -11.49
CA GLY A 130 38.17 18.81 -10.27
C GLY A 130 39.63 18.32 -10.44
N THR A 131 39.96 17.77 -11.61
CA THR A 131 41.34 17.34 -11.93
C THR A 131 42.30 18.50 -12.24
N LEU A 132 41.78 19.65 -12.69
CA LEU A 132 42.57 20.84 -12.96
C LEU A 132 42.87 21.68 -11.70
N VAL A 133 42.08 21.51 -10.64
CA VAL A 133 42.17 22.30 -9.38
C VAL A 133 42.92 21.54 -8.28
N SER A 134 43.08 20.23 -8.40
CA SER A 134 43.84 19.38 -7.46
C SER A 134 45.30 19.19 -7.91
#